data_613de0bf32e2ec9156313158b3c17009
#
_entry.id   613de0bf32e2ec9156313158b3c17009
#
_cell.length_a   1.000
_cell.length_b   1.000
_cell.length_c   1.000
_cell.angle_alpha   90.00
_cell.angle_beta   90.00
_cell.angle_gamma   90.00
#
_symmetry.space_group_name_H-M   'P 1'
#
loop_
_entity.id
_entity.type
_entity.pdbx_description
1 polymer ?
#
loop_
_entity_poly.entity_id
_entity_poly.type
_entity_poly.pdbx_seq_one_letter_code
_entity_poly.pdbx_strand_id
1 'polypeptide(L)'
;MRTITHWIDGKPYEGTPIGRFAVENPGTGEVEAELLQASDADLDHAVEVARRAQKEWAKVSLAKRTEIMFRMRQLVLDHQDEMAKMIVAEHGKNYSDAIGEIQRGRETLDFATAINVALKGEFSSGISTGVDIHTLRQPVGVVAGICPFNFPAMVPMWMHPIAVATGNAFILKPASATPSAALLTAELYKEAGLPDGVFNVVSGNRTMVSKVLEHPGIDAISFVGSTPVAHIVQNTGVTHGKRVQALGGANNHAIVMPDSDLDFAAQHISAAAFGAAGERCMALPVVVAVGGCGPDLARRVKAHAEKIKVGYGMDEGVEMGPVIDAKSKEFITGLIDDAEAKGAEVVLDGRPLVIPGHEKGHFLGPTIVDNVSLESLLYSEEVFGPVLAIVHADTYEEAIKQVNSSPFGNGAAIFTNDGGVARRFELDVEAGMVGINVPIPTPVAYYSFGGWKESLLGDTHIHGPEGVRFYTRAKAVTTRWPSEKTYAATMSFQREE
;
A
#
# COMPACT_ATOMS: atom_id res chain seq x y z
N MET A 1 -6.50 -28.89 10.51
CA MET A 1 -6.02 -27.78 9.69
C MET A 1 -7.23 -27.01 9.18
N ARG A 2 -7.26 -25.68 9.34
CA ARG A 2 -8.37 -24.82 8.90
C ARG A 2 -8.33 -24.65 7.38
N THR A 3 -9.50 -24.75 6.70
CA THR A 3 -9.63 -24.39 5.29
C THR A 3 -10.13 -22.95 5.16
N ILE A 4 -9.42 -22.13 4.38
CA ILE A 4 -9.78 -20.74 4.09
C ILE A 4 -10.41 -20.72 2.69
N THR A 5 -11.66 -20.25 2.63
CA THR A 5 -12.49 -20.21 1.40
C THR A 5 -12.43 -18.82 0.75
N HIS A 6 -13.19 -18.62 -0.31
CA HIS A 6 -13.51 -17.31 -0.86
C HIS A 6 -14.71 -16.71 -0.11
N TRP A 7 -15.04 -15.44 -0.44
CA TRP A 7 -16.26 -14.78 0.00
C TRP A 7 -16.96 -14.17 -1.22
N ILE A 8 -18.10 -14.73 -1.61
CA ILE A 8 -18.83 -14.28 -2.80
C ILE A 8 -20.32 -14.22 -2.46
N ASP A 9 -21.00 -13.16 -2.92
CA ASP A 9 -22.43 -12.93 -2.71
C ASP A 9 -22.84 -12.95 -1.22
N GLY A 10 -22.03 -12.30 -0.38
CA GLY A 10 -22.28 -12.11 1.06
C GLY A 10 -22.12 -13.36 1.91
N LYS A 11 -21.40 -14.39 1.47
CA LYS A 11 -21.19 -15.65 2.22
C LYS A 11 -19.87 -16.33 1.86
N PRO A 12 -19.38 -17.23 2.73
CA PRO A 12 -18.28 -18.13 2.39
C PRO A 12 -18.61 -18.95 1.14
N TYR A 13 -17.63 -19.12 0.26
CA TYR A 13 -17.78 -19.79 -1.02
C TYR A 13 -16.56 -20.68 -1.32
N GLU A 14 -16.76 -21.98 -1.43
CA GLU A 14 -15.67 -22.93 -1.73
C GLU A 14 -15.39 -23.04 -3.22
N GLY A 15 -16.42 -22.92 -4.05
CA GLY A 15 -16.35 -23.03 -5.50
C GLY A 15 -15.80 -24.35 -6.02
N THR A 16 -15.03 -24.26 -7.10
CA THR A 16 -14.31 -25.39 -7.72
C THR A 16 -12.80 -25.10 -7.70
N PRO A 17 -12.14 -25.27 -6.56
CA PRO A 17 -10.74 -24.85 -6.40
C PRO A 17 -9.81 -25.63 -7.31
N ILE A 18 -8.87 -24.93 -7.96
CA ILE A 18 -7.82 -25.53 -8.82
C ILE A 18 -6.59 -25.98 -8.02
N GLY A 19 -6.54 -25.69 -6.73
CA GLY A 19 -5.43 -26.03 -5.84
C GLY A 19 -5.62 -25.47 -4.45
N ARG A 20 -4.64 -25.71 -3.60
CA ARG A 20 -4.54 -25.21 -2.22
C ARG A 20 -3.20 -24.55 -2.01
N PHE A 21 -3.15 -23.50 -1.20
CA PHE A 21 -1.94 -22.83 -0.77
C PHE A 21 -1.80 -23.01 0.75
N ALA A 22 -0.62 -23.50 1.19
CA ALA A 22 -0.34 -23.65 2.60
C ALA A 22 -0.09 -22.26 3.23
N VAL A 23 -0.89 -21.90 4.22
CA VAL A 23 -0.71 -20.67 4.99
C VAL A 23 0.12 -21.03 6.22
N GLU A 24 1.35 -20.55 6.23
CA GLU A 24 2.34 -20.78 7.27
C GLU A 24 2.35 -19.64 8.27
N ASN A 25 2.62 -19.96 9.52
CA ASN A 25 2.95 -18.98 10.54
C ASN A 25 4.47 -18.73 10.52
N PRO A 26 4.94 -17.55 10.07
CA PRO A 26 6.36 -17.26 9.92
C PRO A 26 7.16 -17.33 11.23
N GLY A 27 6.47 -17.15 12.37
CA GLY A 27 7.09 -17.20 13.70
C GLY A 27 7.32 -18.62 14.22
N THR A 28 6.62 -19.62 13.68
CA THR A 28 6.75 -21.02 14.09
C THR A 28 7.27 -21.93 12.98
N GLY A 29 7.15 -21.51 11.71
CA GLY A 29 7.41 -22.33 10.53
C GLY A 29 6.40 -23.47 10.35
N GLU A 30 5.21 -23.35 10.95
CA GLU A 30 4.17 -24.39 10.87
C GLU A 30 3.02 -23.94 9.97
N VAL A 31 2.48 -24.87 9.18
CA VAL A 31 1.30 -24.64 8.35
C VAL A 31 0.05 -24.70 9.23
N GLU A 32 -0.66 -23.58 9.36
CA GLU A 32 -1.86 -23.47 10.21
C GLU A 32 -3.17 -23.61 9.41
N ALA A 33 -3.14 -23.27 8.12
CA ALA A 33 -4.33 -23.33 7.26
C ALA A 33 -4.00 -23.66 5.82
N GLU A 34 -5.02 -24.07 5.06
CA GLU A 34 -4.99 -24.20 3.60
C GLU A 34 -5.95 -23.24 2.95
N LEU A 35 -5.45 -22.37 2.07
CA LEU A 35 -6.22 -21.43 1.29
C LEU A 35 -6.66 -22.07 -0.04
N LEU A 36 -7.94 -22.07 -0.34
CA LEU A 36 -8.44 -22.50 -1.65
C LEU A 36 -8.03 -21.52 -2.74
N GLN A 37 -7.62 -22.04 -3.89
CA GLN A 37 -7.30 -21.25 -5.08
C GLN A 37 -8.45 -21.33 -6.07
N ALA A 38 -9.05 -20.17 -6.37
CA ALA A 38 -10.21 -20.07 -7.27
C ALA A 38 -9.88 -20.50 -8.69
N SER A 39 -10.87 -21.12 -9.33
CA SER A 39 -10.88 -21.39 -10.78
C SER A 39 -11.30 -20.15 -11.57
N ASP A 40 -11.16 -20.20 -12.90
CA ASP A 40 -11.71 -19.19 -13.82
C ASP A 40 -13.23 -19.03 -13.63
N ALA A 41 -13.97 -20.13 -13.46
CA ALA A 41 -15.39 -20.11 -13.21
C ALA A 41 -15.80 -19.43 -11.89
N ASP A 42 -14.97 -19.56 -10.85
CA ASP A 42 -15.20 -18.87 -9.58
C ASP A 42 -15.01 -17.35 -9.71
N LEU A 43 -14.01 -16.91 -10.50
CA LEU A 43 -13.83 -15.50 -10.84
C LEU A 43 -14.99 -14.97 -11.68
N ASP A 44 -15.42 -15.70 -12.72
CA ASP A 44 -16.55 -15.31 -13.56
C ASP A 44 -17.82 -15.13 -12.72
N HIS A 45 -18.07 -16.05 -11.77
CA HIS A 45 -19.18 -15.96 -10.83
C HIS A 45 -19.07 -14.71 -9.92
N ALA A 46 -17.89 -14.45 -9.35
CA ALA A 46 -17.67 -13.27 -8.52
C ALA A 46 -17.91 -11.97 -9.29
N VAL A 47 -17.45 -11.91 -10.55
CA VAL A 47 -17.65 -10.73 -11.41
C VAL A 47 -19.13 -10.56 -11.80
N GLU A 48 -19.85 -11.64 -12.13
CA GLU A 48 -21.29 -11.59 -12.42
C GLU A 48 -22.08 -11.04 -11.23
N VAL A 49 -21.81 -11.58 -10.04
CA VAL A 49 -22.40 -11.12 -8.77
C VAL A 49 -22.09 -9.64 -8.53
N ALA A 50 -20.83 -9.24 -8.64
CA ALA A 50 -20.40 -7.87 -8.46
C ALA A 50 -21.06 -6.91 -9.46
N ARG A 51 -21.18 -7.28 -10.73
CA ARG A 51 -21.86 -6.51 -11.78
C ARG A 51 -23.34 -6.29 -11.48
N ARG A 52 -24.03 -7.32 -11.02
CA ARG A 52 -25.44 -7.25 -10.64
C ARG A 52 -25.61 -6.31 -9.43
N ALA A 53 -24.83 -6.54 -8.36
CA ALA A 53 -24.90 -5.76 -7.14
C ALA A 53 -24.52 -4.28 -7.36
N GLN A 54 -23.51 -3.99 -8.18
CA GLN A 54 -23.04 -2.65 -8.48
C GLN A 54 -24.14 -1.77 -9.10
N LYS A 55 -24.94 -2.30 -10.03
CA LYS A 55 -26.02 -1.54 -10.69
C LYS A 55 -27.05 -1.02 -9.70
N GLU A 56 -27.37 -1.78 -8.68
CA GLU A 56 -28.31 -1.37 -7.63
C GLU A 56 -27.61 -0.50 -6.59
N TRP A 57 -26.38 -0.84 -6.20
CA TRP A 57 -25.59 -0.06 -5.25
C TRP A 57 -25.32 1.39 -5.72
N ALA A 58 -25.05 1.57 -7.00
CA ALA A 58 -24.85 2.90 -7.59
C ALA A 58 -26.07 3.82 -7.46
N LYS A 59 -27.28 3.27 -7.32
CA LYS A 59 -28.54 4.02 -7.15
C LYS A 59 -28.83 4.38 -5.68
N VAL A 60 -28.13 3.72 -4.74
CA VAL A 60 -28.31 3.99 -3.31
C VAL A 60 -27.81 5.41 -2.97
N SER A 61 -28.60 6.13 -2.18
CA SER A 61 -28.26 7.52 -1.80
C SER A 61 -26.91 7.63 -1.08
N LEU A 62 -26.25 8.76 -1.25
CA LEU A 62 -24.98 9.04 -0.54
C LEU A 62 -25.15 8.92 0.98
N ALA A 63 -26.27 9.39 1.54
CA ALA A 63 -26.54 9.27 2.96
C ALA A 63 -26.52 7.82 3.45
N LYS A 64 -27.19 6.91 2.70
CA LYS A 64 -27.20 5.49 3.07
C LYS A 64 -25.84 4.82 2.92
N ARG A 65 -25.09 5.14 1.86
CA ARG A 65 -23.72 4.66 1.68
C ARG A 65 -22.81 5.13 2.80
N THR A 66 -22.89 6.39 3.18
CA THR A 66 -22.15 6.97 4.30
C THR A 66 -22.48 6.28 5.64
N GLU A 67 -23.76 5.99 5.90
CA GLU A 67 -24.18 5.27 7.12
C GLU A 67 -23.50 3.89 7.23
N ILE A 68 -23.40 3.17 6.12
CA ILE A 68 -22.69 1.88 6.08
C ILE A 68 -21.20 2.05 6.35
N MET A 69 -20.57 3.11 5.82
CA MET A 69 -19.16 3.39 6.11
C MET A 69 -18.93 3.71 7.60
N PHE A 70 -19.84 4.43 8.26
CA PHE A 70 -19.76 4.65 9.71
C PHE A 70 -19.85 3.35 10.50
N ARG A 71 -20.78 2.45 10.15
CA ARG A 71 -20.89 1.14 10.79
C ARG A 71 -19.64 0.29 10.55
N MET A 72 -19.16 0.21 9.32
CA MET A 72 -17.94 -0.52 8.97
C MET A 72 -16.73 -0.01 9.76
N ARG A 73 -16.58 1.32 9.87
CA ARG A 73 -15.53 1.95 10.66
C ARG A 73 -15.58 1.51 12.13
N GLN A 74 -16.78 1.46 12.71
CA GLN A 74 -16.97 1.04 14.11
C GLN A 74 -16.67 -0.45 14.27
N LEU A 75 -17.15 -1.30 13.36
CA LEU A 75 -16.90 -2.75 13.39
C LEU A 75 -15.41 -3.08 13.28
N VAL A 76 -14.67 -2.38 12.42
CA VAL A 76 -13.19 -2.54 12.35
C VAL A 76 -12.53 -2.18 13.68
N LEU A 77 -13.02 -1.16 14.39
CA LEU A 77 -12.52 -0.82 15.73
C LEU A 77 -12.85 -1.90 16.76
N ASP A 78 -14.09 -2.40 16.74
CA ASP A 78 -14.56 -3.40 17.71
C ASP A 78 -13.85 -4.76 17.51
N HIS A 79 -13.48 -5.10 16.28
CA HIS A 79 -12.79 -6.34 15.93
C HIS A 79 -11.27 -6.18 15.70
N GLN A 80 -10.68 -5.05 16.11
CA GLN A 80 -9.26 -4.79 15.84
C GLN A 80 -8.32 -5.82 16.50
N ASP A 81 -8.65 -6.30 17.70
CA ASP A 81 -7.87 -7.32 18.42
C ASP A 81 -7.88 -8.67 17.66
N GLU A 82 -9.06 -9.11 17.21
CA GLU A 82 -9.22 -10.33 16.41
C GLU A 82 -8.43 -10.24 15.10
N MET A 83 -8.59 -9.14 14.38
CA MET A 83 -7.86 -8.89 13.13
C MET A 83 -6.34 -8.84 13.34
N ALA A 84 -5.87 -8.20 14.43
CA ALA A 84 -4.46 -8.13 14.76
C ALA A 84 -3.86 -9.51 15.03
N LYS A 85 -4.57 -10.38 15.77
CA LYS A 85 -4.13 -11.76 16.01
C LYS A 85 -3.99 -12.56 14.71
N MET A 86 -4.94 -12.41 13.78
CA MET A 86 -4.85 -13.02 12.46
C MET A 86 -3.61 -12.54 11.68
N ILE A 87 -3.34 -11.22 11.74
CA ILE A 87 -2.17 -10.63 11.09
C ILE A 87 -0.88 -11.16 11.70
N VAL A 88 -0.77 -11.23 13.03
CA VAL A 88 0.42 -11.78 13.70
C VAL A 88 0.65 -13.24 13.30
N ALA A 89 -0.39 -14.05 13.26
CA ALA A 89 -0.28 -15.47 12.90
C ALA A 89 0.16 -15.69 11.44
N GLU A 90 -0.34 -14.89 10.50
CA GLU A 90 -0.10 -15.10 9.08
C GLU A 90 1.09 -14.28 8.51
N HIS A 91 1.41 -13.12 9.13
CA HIS A 91 2.51 -12.26 8.69
C HIS A 91 3.76 -12.38 9.59
N GLY A 92 3.57 -12.62 10.89
CA GLY A 92 4.67 -12.66 11.86
C GLY A 92 5.01 -11.33 12.54
N LYS A 93 4.53 -10.16 12.06
CA LYS A 93 4.78 -8.88 12.74
C LYS A 93 4.30 -8.90 14.18
N ASN A 94 4.85 -8.05 15.05
CA ASN A 94 4.41 -7.97 16.42
C ASN A 94 2.98 -7.39 16.54
N TYR A 95 2.31 -7.68 17.66
CA TYR A 95 0.92 -7.28 17.90
C TYR A 95 0.70 -5.76 17.83
N SER A 96 1.66 -4.96 18.33
CA SER A 96 1.58 -3.50 18.30
C SER A 96 1.61 -2.96 16.86
N ASP A 97 2.47 -3.51 15.99
CA ASP A 97 2.51 -3.18 14.56
C ASP A 97 1.22 -3.59 13.84
N ALA A 98 0.63 -4.74 14.21
CA ALA A 98 -0.64 -5.17 13.64
C ALA A 98 -1.80 -4.23 14.03
N ILE A 99 -1.87 -3.81 15.29
CA ILE A 99 -2.84 -2.76 15.73
C ILE A 99 -2.60 -1.45 15.00
N GLY A 100 -1.33 -1.01 14.89
CA GLY A 100 -0.97 0.22 14.17
C GLY A 100 -1.37 0.20 12.70
N GLU A 101 -1.19 -0.92 12.02
CA GLU A 101 -1.64 -1.14 10.65
C GLU A 101 -3.15 -0.96 10.50
N ILE A 102 -3.94 -1.59 11.38
CA ILE A 102 -5.41 -1.50 11.36
C ILE A 102 -5.86 -0.05 11.60
N GLN A 103 -5.23 0.65 12.54
CA GLN A 103 -5.52 2.06 12.83
C GLN A 103 -5.26 2.95 11.61
N ARG A 104 -4.13 2.76 10.92
CA ARG A 104 -3.79 3.51 9.70
C ARG A 104 -4.73 3.18 8.53
N GLY A 105 -5.13 1.91 8.38
CA GLY A 105 -6.13 1.52 7.39
C GLY A 105 -7.50 2.15 7.65
N ARG A 106 -7.92 2.20 8.93
CA ARG A 106 -9.18 2.82 9.34
C ARG A 106 -9.29 4.31 9.01
N GLU A 107 -8.16 5.06 8.93
CA GLU A 107 -8.19 6.46 8.49
C GLU A 107 -8.82 6.63 7.09
N THR A 108 -8.69 5.63 6.21
CA THR A 108 -9.36 5.65 4.90
C THR A 108 -10.86 5.40 5.01
N LEU A 109 -11.30 4.60 6.00
CA LEU A 109 -12.72 4.51 6.35
C LEU A 109 -13.24 5.85 6.91
N ASP A 110 -12.46 6.53 7.77
CA ASP A 110 -12.80 7.87 8.25
C ASP A 110 -12.98 8.86 7.07
N PHE A 111 -12.07 8.84 6.10
CA PHE A 111 -12.22 9.64 4.87
C PHE A 111 -13.47 9.23 4.06
N ALA A 112 -13.77 7.95 3.94
CA ALA A 112 -14.94 7.44 3.22
C ALA A 112 -16.27 7.82 3.88
N THR A 113 -16.31 8.08 5.21
CA THR A 113 -17.52 8.61 5.87
C THR A 113 -17.86 10.03 5.44
N ALA A 114 -16.90 10.78 4.90
CA ALA A 114 -17.10 12.14 4.35
C ALA A 114 -17.20 12.15 2.81
N ILE A 115 -17.45 11.02 2.17
CA ILE A 115 -17.45 10.88 0.71
C ILE A 115 -18.44 11.81 0.02
N ASN A 116 -19.54 12.17 0.68
CA ASN A 116 -20.52 13.13 0.19
C ASN A 116 -19.92 14.53 -0.06
N VAL A 117 -18.90 14.92 0.69
CA VAL A 117 -18.15 16.18 0.48
C VAL A 117 -17.18 16.04 -0.70
N ALA A 118 -16.47 14.90 -0.78
CA ALA A 118 -15.49 14.65 -1.83
C ALA A 118 -16.14 14.45 -3.23
N LEU A 119 -17.43 14.07 -3.28
CA LEU A 119 -18.19 13.88 -4.52
C LEU A 119 -18.93 15.13 -5.00
N LYS A 120 -18.79 16.29 -4.33
CA LYS A 120 -19.37 17.55 -4.83
C LYS A 120 -18.85 17.86 -6.23
N GLY A 121 -19.79 18.24 -7.12
CA GLY A 121 -19.48 18.76 -8.44
C GLY A 121 -19.37 20.30 -8.45
N GLU A 122 -18.93 20.82 -9.57
CA GLU A 122 -18.85 22.25 -9.85
C GLU A 122 -20.10 22.69 -10.63
N PHE A 123 -20.51 23.96 -10.49
CA PHE A 123 -21.60 24.56 -11.22
C PHE A 123 -21.22 25.97 -11.69
N SER A 124 -21.47 26.24 -12.97
CA SER A 124 -21.35 27.58 -13.54
C SER A 124 -22.67 27.97 -14.23
N SER A 125 -23.27 29.03 -13.77
CA SER A 125 -24.48 29.56 -14.39
C SER A 125 -24.13 30.57 -15.46
N GLY A 126 -24.93 30.61 -16.54
CA GLY A 126 -24.83 31.63 -17.58
C GLY A 126 -23.51 31.57 -18.37
N ILE A 127 -22.97 30.40 -18.65
CA ILE A 127 -21.75 30.24 -19.49
C ILE A 127 -21.99 30.75 -20.94
N SER A 128 -23.28 30.88 -21.34
CA SER A 128 -23.81 31.51 -22.52
C SER A 128 -25.26 31.90 -22.21
N THR A 129 -25.92 32.63 -23.08
CA THR A 129 -27.30 33.08 -22.86
C THR A 129 -28.26 31.91 -22.67
N GLY A 130 -28.78 31.76 -21.44
CA GLY A 130 -29.68 30.68 -21.04
C GLY A 130 -29.04 29.27 -20.97
N VAL A 131 -27.73 29.22 -20.80
CA VAL A 131 -26.98 27.95 -20.72
C VAL A 131 -26.19 27.89 -19.42
N ASP A 132 -26.42 26.82 -18.66
CA ASP A 132 -25.67 26.46 -17.47
C ASP A 132 -24.82 25.20 -17.70
N ILE A 133 -23.77 25.00 -16.91
CA ILE A 133 -22.99 23.78 -16.90
C ILE A 133 -22.73 23.32 -15.46
N HIS A 134 -22.82 22.02 -15.25
CA HIS A 134 -22.38 21.42 -13.98
C HIS A 134 -21.65 20.09 -14.21
N THR A 135 -20.89 19.69 -13.20
CA THR A 135 -20.23 18.39 -13.21
C THR A 135 -20.84 17.47 -12.16
N LEU A 136 -20.85 16.18 -12.46
CA LEU A 136 -21.19 15.13 -11.51
C LEU A 136 -20.22 13.94 -11.67
N ARG A 137 -20.04 13.18 -10.59
CA ARG A 137 -19.19 12.00 -10.58
C ARG A 137 -20.04 10.75 -10.46
N GLN A 138 -19.73 9.75 -11.28
CA GLN A 138 -20.37 8.44 -11.28
C GLN A 138 -19.33 7.33 -11.06
N PRO A 139 -19.69 6.21 -10.40
CA PRO A 139 -18.79 5.08 -10.23
C PRO A 139 -18.27 4.53 -11.56
N VAL A 140 -17.06 3.98 -11.55
CA VAL A 140 -16.47 3.34 -12.74
C VAL A 140 -17.14 1.99 -13.04
N GLY A 141 -17.58 1.25 -12.01
CA GLY A 141 -18.25 -0.05 -12.16
C GLY A 141 -17.76 -1.11 -11.17
N VAL A 142 -17.19 -2.20 -11.66
CA VAL A 142 -16.54 -3.24 -10.85
C VAL A 142 -15.04 -2.98 -10.79
N VAL A 143 -14.51 -2.91 -9.58
CA VAL A 143 -13.11 -2.68 -9.31
C VAL A 143 -12.48 -3.92 -8.71
N ALA A 144 -11.28 -4.30 -9.15
CA ALA A 144 -10.47 -5.31 -8.48
C ALA A 144 -9.31 -4.67 -7.73
N GLY A 145 -9.08 -5.12 -6.48
CA GLY A 145 -7.92 -4.78 -5.67
C GLY A 145 -7.00 -5.99 -5.53
N ILE A 146 -5.71 -5.83 -5.83
CA ILE A 146 -4.70 -6.87 -5.69
C ILE A 146 -3.67 -6.37 -4.68
N CYS A 147 -3.53 -7.07 -3.56
CA CYS A 147 -2.78 -6.59 -2.40
C CYS A 147 -1.56 -7.47 -2.08
N PRO A 148 -0.49 -6.88 -1.53
CA PRO A 148 0.68 -7.58 -1.03
C PRO A 148 0.42 -8.21 0.34
N PHE A 149 1.40 -8.97 0.85
CA PHE A 149 1.27 -9.69 2.12
C PHE A 149 1.57 -8.81 3.35
N ASN A 150 2.36 -7.76 3.19
CA ASN A 150 3.00 -7.04 4.31
C ASN A 150 2.04 -6.15 5.13
N PHE A 151 0.90 -5.76 4.55
CA PHE A 151 -0.16 -5.03 5.23
C PHE A 151 -1.54 -5.59 4.83
N PRO A 152 -1.92 -6.78 5.34
CA PRO A 152 -3.11 -7.49 4.91
C PRO A 152 -4.44 -6.82 5.25
N ALA A 153 -4.44 -5.84 6.16
CA ALA A 153 -5.59 -5.01 6.48
C ALA A 153 -5.46 -3.59 5.90
N MET A 154 -4.33 -2.92 6.11
CA MET A 154 -4.15 -1.51 5.73
C MET A 154 -4.23 -1.28 4.23
N VAL A 155 -3.48 -2.05 3.43
CA VAL A 155 -3.44 -1.84 1.98
C VAL A 155 -4.79 -2.12 1.31
N PRO A 156 -5.54 -3.19 1.62
CA PRO A 156 -6.92 -3.33 1.16
C PRO A 156 -7.80 -2.14 1.56
N MET A 157 -7.67 -1.64 2.81
CA MET A 157 -8.43 -0.47 3.26
C MET A 157 -8.04 0.84 2.54
N TRP A 158 -6.90 0.95 1.90
CA TRP A 158 -6.62 2.08 1.01
C TRP A 158 -7.48 2.08 -0.25
N MET A 159 -8.00 0.92 -0.64
CA MET A 159 -8.72 0.70 -1.90
C MET A 159 -10.24 0.66 -1.70
N HIS A 160 -10.72 -0.37 -0.98
CA HIS A 160 -12.14 -0.71 -0.96
C HIS A 160 -13.06 0.32 -0.31
N PRO A 161 -12.70 1.08 0.76
CA PRO A 161 -13.65 2.02 1.37
C PRO A 161 -14.10 3.10 0.40
N ILE A 162 -13.14 3.72 -0.32
CA ILE A 162 -13.44 4.77 -1.28
C ILE A 162 -14.17 4.20 -2.49
N ALA A 163 -13.75 3.03 -3.01
CA ALA A 163 -14.43 2.37 -4.12
C ALA A 163 -15.91 2.07 -3.80
N VAL A 164 -16.17 1.47 -2.64
CA VAL A 164 -17.52 1.13 -2.18
C VAL A 164 -18.35 2.39 -1.91
N ALA A 165 -17.82 3.36 -1.17
CA ALA A 165 -18.52 4.61 -0.83
C ALA A 165 -18.89 5.43 -2.08
N THR A 166 -18.08 5.36 -3.14
CA THR A 166 -18.37 6.03 -4.43
C THR A 166 -19.37 5.29 -5.31
N GLY A 167 -19.83 4.07 -4.91
CA GLY A 167 -20.88 3.31 -5.59
C GLY A 167 -20.39 2.21 -6.53
N ASN A 168 -19.12 1.80 -6.41
CA ASN A 168 -18.58 0.65 -7.12
C ASN A 168 -18.85 -0.66 -6.36
N ALA A 169 -18.79 -1.79 -7.06
CA ALA A 169 -18.54 -3.08 -6.44
C ALA A 169 -17.03 -3.37 -6.43
N PHE A 170 -16.58 -4.13 -5.46
CA PHE A 170 -15.17 -4.41 -5.24
C PHE A 170 -14.91 -5.91 -5.12
N ILE A 171 -13.89 -6.38 -5.83
CA ILE A 171 -13.36 -7.75 -5.74
C ILE A 171 -11.94 -7.65 -5.19
N LEU A 172 -11.74 -8.15 -3.98
CA LEU A 172 -10.43 -8.16 -3.34
C LEU A 172 -9.72 -9.49 -3.62
N LYS A 173 -8.50 -9.40 -4.15
CA LYS A 173 -7.56 -10.51 -4.22
C LYS A 173 -6.45 -10.27 -3.17
N PRO A 174 -6.55 -10.85 -1.96
CA PRO A 174 -5.51 -10.71 -0.95
C PRO A 174 -4.25 -11.50 -1.33
N ALA A 175 -3.15 -11.23 -0.62
CA ALA A 175 -1.99 -12.11 -0.70
C ALA A 175 -2.32 -13.52 -0.19
N SER A 176 -1.76 -14.54 -0.82
CA SER A 176 -2.07 -15.93 -0.43
C SER A 176 -1.48 -16.29 0.94
N ALA A 177 -0.39 -15.63 1.36
CA ALA A 177 0.23 -15.86 2.66
C ALA A 177 -0.58 -15.26 3.83
N THR A 178 -1.37 -14.19 3.58
CA THR A 178 -2.06 -13.43 4.64
C THR A 178 -3.53 -13.15 4.28
N PRO A 179 -4.38 -14.18 4.09
CA PRO A 179 -5.73 -14.01 3.53
C PRO A 179 -6.80 -13.68 4.57
N SER A 180 -6.62 -14.02 5.87
CA SER A 180 -7.72 -14.05 6.84
C SER A 180 -8.30 -12.67 7.18
N ALA A 181 -7.47 -11.63 7.26
CA ALA A 181 -7.93 -10.27 7.52
C ALA A 181 -8.89 -9.77 6.41
N ALA A 182 -8.69 -10.19 5.15
CA ALA A 182 -9.57 -9.85 4.04
C ALA A 182 -10.96 -10.52 4.16
N LEU A 183 -11.02 -11.75 4.65
CA LEU A 183 -12.28 -12.46 4.88
C LEU A 183 -13.06 -11.85 6.06
N LEU A 184 -12.39 -11.56 7.17
CA LEU A 184 -13.00 -10.83 8.27
C LEU A 184 -13.56 -9.48 7.80
N THR A 185 -12.81 -8.75 6.96
CA THR A 185 -13.29 -7.50 6.35
C THR A 185 -14.61 -7.71 5.57
N ALA A 186 -14.75 -8.81 4.86
CA ALA A 186 -15.98 -9.14 4.12
C ALA A 186 -17.17 -9.44 5.06
N GLU A 187 -16.93 -10.16 6.14
CA GLU A 187 -17.93 -10.42 7.20
C GLU A 187 -18.39 -9.12 7.86
N LEU A 188 -17.46 -8.23 8.20
CA LEU A 188 -17.76 -6.92 8.78
C LEU A 188 -18.56 -6.03 7.82
N TYR A 189 -18.29 -6.06 6.53
CA TYR A 189 -19.12 -5.36 5.54
C TYR A 189 -20.56 -5.89 5.50
N LYS A 190 -20.75 -7.20 5.56
CA LYS A 190 -22.08 -7.78 5.64
C LYS A 190 -22.82 -7.34 6.91
N GLU A 191 -22.13 -7.37 8.07
CA GLU A 191 -22.68 -6.91 9.34
C GLU A 191 -23.01 -5.40 9.31
N ALA A 192 -22.17 -4.57 8.66
CA ALA A 192 -22.44 -3.15 8.44
C ALA A 192 -23.69 -2.89 7.58
N GLY A 193 -24.23 -3.91 6.92
CA GLY A 193 -25.40 -3.82 6.06
C GLY A 193 -25.09 -3.48 4.61
N LEU A 194 -23.88 -3.73 4.15
CA LEU A 194 -23.52 -3.63 2.74
C LEU A 194 -24.29 -4.73 1.96
N PRO A 195 -24.96 -4.41 0.85
CA PRO A 195 -25.66 -5.43 0.05
C PRO A 195 -24.73 -6.53 -0.44
N ASP A 196 -25.22 -7.77 -0.42
CA ASP A 196 -24.49 -8.94 -0.90
C ASP A 196 -23.99 -8.72 -2.34
N GLY A 197 -22.76 -9.14 -2.61
CA GLY A 197 -22.11 -9.00 -3.90
C GLY A 197 -21.41 -7.64 -4.16
N VAL A 198 -21.63 -6.61 -3.34
CA VAL A 198 -20.89 -5.33 -3.49
C VAL A 198 -19.42 -5.49 -3.09
N PHE A 199 -19.14 -6.32 -2.10
CA PHE A 199 -17.77 -6.66 -1.71
C PHE A 199 -17.57 -8.19 -1.76
N ASN A 200 -16.54 -8.62 -2.49
CA ASN A 200 -16.21 -10.03 -2.69
C ASN A 200 -14.71 -10.25 -2.46
N VAL A 201 -14.32 -11.43 -2.00
CA VAL A 201 -12.92 -11.85 -1.83
C VAL A 201 -12.68 -13.11 -2.65
N VAL A 202 -11.71 -13.05 -3.58
CA VAL A 202 -11.33 -14.17 -4.45
C VAL A 202 -9.83 -14.41 -4.30
N SER A 203 -9.46 -15.55 -3.75
CA SER A 203 -8.07 -15.93 -3.55
C SER A 203 -7.54 -16.77 -4.70
N GLY A 204 -6.28 -16.57 -5.06
CA GLY A 204 -5.66 -17.31 -6.16
C GLY A 204 -4.22 -16.92 -6.40
N ASN A 205 -3.56 -17.68 -7.25
CA ASN A 205 -2.17 -17.55 -7.62
C ASN A 205 -1.92 -16.50 -8.72
N ARG A 206 -0.72 -16.51 -9.32
CA ARG A 206 -0.34 -15.62 -10.45
C ARG A 206 -1.29 -15.73 -11.65
N THR A 207 -1.77 -16.95 -11.96
CA THR A 207 -2.72 -17.16 -13.08
C THR A 207 -4.01 -16.41 -12.82
N MET A 208 -4.54 -16.45 -11.59
CA MET A 208 -5.73 -15.68 -11.20
C MET A 208 -5.51 -14.17 -11.39
N VAL A 209 -4.32 -13.64 -11.06
CA VAL A 209 -4.00 -12.22 -11.33
C VAL A 209 -4.16 -11.92 -12.82
N SER A 210 -3.57 -12.73 -13.71
CA SER A 210 -3.71 -12.52 -15.17
C SER A 210 -5.17 -12.53 -15.60
N LYS A 211 -5.98 -13.45 -15.08
CA LYS A 211 -7.42 -13.52 -15.39
C LYS A 211 -8.18 -12.28 -14.93
N VAL A 212 -7.86 -11.75 -13.73
CA VAL A 212 -8.44 -10.48 -13.24
C VAL A 212 -8.09 -9.32 -14.18
N LEU A 213 -6.84 -9.25 -14.65
CA LEU A 213 -6.38 -8.19 -15.56
C LEU A 213 -7.07 -8.24 -16.93
N GLU A 214 -7.39 -9.43 -17.42
CA GLU A 214 -7.99 -9.66 -18.75
C GLU A 214 -9.53 -9.63 -18.72
N HIS A 215 -10.17 -9.88 -17.57
CA HIS A 215 -11.60 -10.12 -17.46
C HIS A 215 -12.45 -8.92 -17.92
N PRO A 216 -13.32 -9.06 -18.95
CA PRO A 216 -14.07 -7.93 -19.53
C PRO A 216 -15.10 -7.31 -18.57
N GLY A 217 -15.48 -8.03 -17.52
CA GLY A 217 -16.40 -7.57 -16.49
C GLY A 217 -15.74 -6.71 -15.37
N ILE A 218 -14.46 -6.46 -15.39
CA ILE A 218 -13.73 -5.60 -14.44
C ILE A 218 -13.36 -4.30 -15.14
N ASP A 219 -13.69 -3.15 -14.54
CA ASP A 219 -13.52 -1.83 -15.14
C ASP A 219 -12.24 -1.12 -14.67
N ALA A 220 -11.77 -1.41 -13.45
CA ALA A 220 -10.59 -0.79 -12.88
C ALA A 220 -9.82 -1.76 -11.98
N ILE A 221 -8.51 -1.54 -11.90
CA ILE A 221 -7.58 -2.33 -11.08
C ILE A 221 -6.77 -1.41 -10.20
N SER A 222 -6.78 -1.66 -8.89
CA SER A 222 -5.86 -1.06 -7.92
C SER A 222 -4.89 -2.15 -7.44
N PHE A 223 -3.61 -1.88 -7.55
CA PHE A 223 -2.55 -2.85 -7.27
C PHE A 223 -1.47 -2.22 -6.39
N VAL A 224 -1.01 -2.99 -5.42
CA VAL A 224 0.23 -2.72 -4.68
C VAL A 224 1.04 -4.03 -4.62
N GLY A 225 2.32 -3.96 -4.96
CA GLY A 225 3.21 -5.13 -4.94
C GLY A 225 4.57 -4.83 -5.57
N SER A 226 5.32 -5.86 -5.97
CA SER A 226 6.66 -5.68 -6.55
C SER A 226 6.62 -4.99 -7.92
N THR A 227 7.65 -4.23 -8.26
CA THR A 227 7.76 -3.49 -9.53
C THR A 227 7.59 -4.36 -10.78
N PRO A 228 8.20 -5.56 -10.90
CA PRO A 228 7.96 -6.41 -12.07
C PRO A 228 6.50 -6.80 -12.25
N VAL A 229 5.77 -7.02 -11.16
CA VAL A 229 4.33 -7.32 -11.22
C VAL A 229 3.52 -6.07 -11.51
N ALA A 230 3.91 -4.90 -10.97
CA ALA A 230 3.27 -3.62 -11.28
C ALA A 230 3.30 -3.32 -12.79
N HIS A 231 4.42 -3.57 -13.47
CA HIS A 231 4.53 -3.45 -14.94
C HIS A 231 3.56 -4.39 -15.67
N ILE A 232 3.45 -5.64 -15.23
CA ILE A 232 2.50 -6.60 -15.82
C ILE A 232 1.07 -6.09 -15.64
N VAL A 233 0.72 -5.64 -14.43
CA VAL A 233 -0.62 -5.13 -14.10
C VAL A 233 -0.95 -3.90 -14.93
N GLN A 234 -0.04 -2.93 -15.00
CA GLN A 234 -0.22 -1.71 -15.79
C GLN A 234 -0.42 -2.03 -17.27
N ASN A 235 0.52 -2.77 -17.86
CA ASN A 235 0.50 -3.03 -19.29
C ASN A 235 -0.70 -3.89 -19.70
N THR A 236 -0.96 -4.98 -18.98
CA THR A 236 -2.07 -5.89 -19.30
C THR A 236 -3.41 -5.21 -19.05
N GLY A 237 -3.58 -4.55 -17.89
CA GLY A 237 -4.84 -3.89 -17.56
C GLY A 237 -5.20 -2.78 -18.55
N VAL A 238 -4.26 -1.92 -18.92
CA VAL A 238 -4.50 -0.85 -19.90
C VAL A 238 -4.80 -1.42 -21.30
N THR A 239 -4.07 -2.46 -21.74
CA THR A 239 -4.32 -3.13 -23.02
C THR A 239 -5.74 -3.69 -23.09
N HIS A 240 -6.32 -4.12 -21.97
CA HIS A 240 -7.70 -4.59 -21.86
C HIS A 240 -8.72 -3.49 -21.52
N GLY A 241 -8.34 -2.22 -21.72
CA GLY A 241 -9.23 -1.06 -21.57
C GLY A 241 -9.61 -0.71 -20.13
N LYS A 242 -8.88 -1.21 -19.12
CA LYS A 242 -9.14 -0.93 -17.72
C LYS A 242 -8.46 0.34 -17.27
N ARG A 243 -9.03 1.00 -16.27
CA ARG A 243 -8.33 2.00 -15.48
C ARG A 243 -7.40 1.27 -14.51
N VAL A 244 -6.13 1.65 -14.47
CA VAL A 244 -5.12 1.00 -13.62
C VAL A 244 -4.46 2.01 -12.71
N GLN A 245 -4.21 1.58 -11.49
CA GLN A 245 -3.40 2.24 -10.45
C GLN A 245 -2.45 1.18 -9.93
N ALA A 246 -1.17 1.29 -10.24
CA ALA A 246 -0.18 0.25 -9.96
C ALA A 246 1.00 0.83 -9.18
N LEU A 247 1.03 0.55 -7.86
CA LEU A 247 2.13 0.93 -6.98
C LEU A 247 3.13 -0.23 -6.96
N GLY A 248 4.37 0.11 -7.34
CA GLY A 248 5.52 -0.81 -7.36
C GLY A 248 6.29 -0.85 -6.06
N GLY A 249 7.51 -1.40 -6.13
CA GLY A 249 8.45 -1.47 -5.03
C GLY A 249 9.04 -0.12 -4.64
N ALA A 250 9.86 -0.12 -3.60
CA ALA A 250 10.51 1.06 -3.06
C ALA A 250 11.91 0.74 -2.54
N ASN A 251 12.79 1.72 -2.62
CA ASN A 251 14.08 1.72 -1.95
C ASN A 251 14.31 3.12 -1.39
N ASN A 252 13.74 3.39 -0.21
CA ASN A 252 13.72 4.74 0.34
C ASN A 252 15.07 5.10 0.93
N HIS A 253 15.48 6.35 0.73
CA HIS A 253 16.73 6.87 1.21
C HIS A 253 16.52 8.00 2.20
N ALA A 254 17.39 8.09 3.22
CA ALA A 254 17.50 9.29 4.04
C ALA A 254 18.90 9.89 3.95
N ILE A 255 18.98 11.21 3.80
CA ILE A 255 20.23 11.96 3.95
C ILE A 255 20.36 12.37 5.41
N VAL A 256 21.53 12.15 6.01
CA VAL A 256 21.86 12.66 7.35
C VAL A 256 22.95 13.69 7.23
N MET A 257 22.61 14.96 7.53
CA MET A 257 23.53 16.08 7.48
C MET A 257 24.35 16.19 8.79
N PRO A 258 25.59 16.72 8.75
CA PRO A 258 26.43 16.84 9.94
C PRO A 258 25.87 17.73 11.04
N ASP A 259 24.98 18.66 10.71
CA ASP A 259 24.30 19.58 11.63
C ASP A 259 23.10 18.97 12.34
N SER A 260 22.69 17.74 11.95
CA SER A 260 21.54 17.05 12.55
C SER A 260 21.82 16.58 13.97
N ASP A 261 20.77 16.44 14.77
CA ASP A 261 20.85 15.68 16.03
C ASP A 261 21.00 14.19 15.71
N LEU A 262 22.23 13.67 15.82
CA LEU A 262 22.54 12.28 15.46
C LEU A 262 21.89 11.25 16.39
N ASP A 263 21.58 11.58 17.66
CA ASP A 263 20.86 10.66 18.55
C ASP A 263 19.40 10.54 18.12
N PHE A 264 18.76 11.67 17.85
CA PHE A 264 17.40 11.70 17.27
C PHE A 264 17.35 10.96 15.93
N ALA A 265 18.26 11.26 15.01
CA ALA A 265 18.34 10.60 13.71
C ALA A 265 18.52 9.08 13.87
N ALA A 266 19.46 8.63 14.70
CA ALA A 266 19.74 7.20 14.90
C ALA A 266 18.55 6.44 15.47
N GLN A 267 17.84 7.00 16.46
CA GLN A 267 16.64 6.39 17.02
C GLN A 267 15.55 6.22 15.97
N HIS A 268 15.28 7.26 15.20
CA HIS A 268 14.24 7.26 14.17
C HIS A 268 14.58 6.39 12.96
N ILE A 269 15.85 6.38 12.54
CA ILE A 269 16.36 5.50 11.48
C ILE A 269 16.23 4.04 11.91
N SER A 270 16.62 3.69 13.14
CA SER A 270 16.50 2.32 13.66
C SER A 270 15.04 1.83 13.61
N ALA A 271 14.10 2.64 14.09
CA ALA A 271 12.66 2.31 14.04
C ALA A 271 12.13 2.18 12.60
N ALA A 272 12.62 3.02 11.67
CA ALA A 272 12.20 3.01 10.27
C ALA A 272 12.79 1.84 9.47
N ALA A 273 14.02 1.42 9.79
CA ALA A 273 14.69 0.31 9.10
C ALA A 273 14.20 -1.07 9.58
N PHE A 274 13.96 -1.23 10.89
CA PHE A 274 13.74 -2.54 11.50
C PHE A 274 12.28 -2.81 11.88
N GLY A 275 11.41 -1.81 11.98
CA GLY A 275 10.00 -2.02 12.29
C GLY A 275 9.32 -2.95 11.30
N ALA A 276 8.49 -3.90 11.78
CA ALA A 276 7.89 -5.00 11.02
C ALA A 276 8.92 -5.80 10.19
N ALA A 277 10.09 -6.08 10.78
CA ALA A 277 11.22 -6.75 10.13
C ALA A 277 11.65 -6.10 8.79
N GLY A 278 11.47 -4.77 8.63
CA GLY A 278 11.79 -4.06 7.39
C GLY A 278 10.83 -4.31 6.23
N GLU A 279 9.78 -5.09 6.40
CA GLU A 279 8.81 -5.47 5.35
C GLU A 279 7.73 -4.39 5.14
N ARG A 280 8.17 -3.14 5.00
CA ARG A 280 7.29 -1.98 4.73
C ARG A 280 7.72 -1.30 3.43
N CYS A 281 6.75 -0.93 2.59
CA CYS A 281 7.01 -0.12 1.40
C CYS A 281 7.66 1.25 1.73
N MET A 282 7.49 1.72 2.96
CA MET A 282 8.10 2.95 3.48
C MET A 282 9.25 2.68 4.47
N ALA A 283 9.75 1.44 4.60
CA ALA A 283 10.97 1.18 5.36
C ALA A 283 12.13 2.03 4.83
N LEU A 284 13.10 2.29 5.69
CA LEU A 284 14.30 3.05 5.35
C LEU A 284 15.51 2.11 5.27
N PRO A 285 15.74 1.42 4.15
CA PRO A 285 16.87 0.49 4.01
C PRO A 285 18.21 1.18 3.73
N VAL A 286 18.21 2.45 3.29
CA VAL A 286 19.44 3.17 2.91
C VAL A 286 19.55 4.52 3.60
N VAL A 287 20.72 4.80 4.17
CA VAL A 287 21.07 6.11 4.69
C VAL A 287 22.33 6.63 4.01
N VAL A 288 22.30 7.88 3.55
CA VAL A 288 23.43 8.61 3.01
C VAL A 288 23.95 9.55 4.09
N ALA A 289 25.09 9.22 4.68
CA ALA A 289 25.74 10.02 5.72
C ALA A 289 26.70 11.05 5.11
N VAL A 290 26.48 12.33 5.40
CA VAL A 290 27.20 13.45 4.77
C VAL A 290 28.31 13.99 5.69
N GLY A 291 29.42 14.41 5.08
CA GLY A 291 30.48 15.18 5.75
C GLY A 291 31.15 14.46 6.92
N GLY A 292 31.30 13.12 6.84
CA GLY A 292 32.01 12.32 7.82
C GLY A 292 31.25 11.97 9.08
N CYS A 293 29.91 12.21 9.15
CA CYS A 293 29.10 11.82 10.31
C CYS A 293 28.78 10.30 10.36
N GLY A 294 29.05 9.54 9.30
CA GLY A 294 28.68 8.13 9.15
C GLY A 294 29.14 7.22 10.27
N PRO A 295 30.43 7.18 10.68
CA PRO A 295 30.87 6.27 11.73
C PRO A 295 30.20 6.54 13.10
N ASP A 296 29.91 7.80 13.43
CA ASP A 296 29.18 8.13 14.66
C ASP A 296 27.71 7.75 14.55
N LEU A 297 27.10 7.97 13.40
CA LEU A 297 25.73 7.54 13.11
C LEU A 297 25.60 6.02 13.19
N ALA A 298 26.47 5.26 12.53
CA ALA A 298 26.47 3.79 12.55
C ALA A 298 26.55 3.22 13.96
N ARG A 299 27.46 3.79 14.79
CA ARG A 299 27.61 3.43 16.20
C ARG A 299 26.33 3.68 17.00
N ARG A 300 25.66 4.82 16.79
CA ARG A 300 24.42 5.18 17.49
C ARG A 300 23.24 4.30 17.03
N VAL A 301 23.06 4.07 15.73
CA VAL A 301 22.03 3.17 15.21
C VAL A 301 22.23 1.76 15.76
N LYS A 302 23.49 1.25 15.78
CA LYS A 302 23.82 -0.05 16.39
C LYS A 302 23.35 -0.11 17.85
N ALA A 303 23.61 0.90 18.65
CA ALA A 303 23.22 0.95 20.06
C ALA A 303 21.70 0.94 20.28
N HIS A 304 20.90 1.40 19.30
CA HIS A 304 19.45 1.26 19.30
C HIS A 304 19.03 -0.12 18.80
N ALA A 305 19.61 -0.61 17.70
CA ALA A 305 19.28 -1.89 17.09
C ALA A 305 19.54 -3.09 18.01
N GLU A 306 20.63 -3.07 18.80
CA GLU A 306 20.96 -4.11 19.77
C GLU A 306 19.96 -4.26 20.92
N LYS A 307 19.13 -3.25 21.15
CA LYS A 307 18.05 -3.27 22.18
C LYS A 307 16.75 -3.85 21.68
N ILE A 308 16.58 -4.00 20.36
CA ILE A 308 15.34 -4.50 19.76
C ILE A 308 15.13 -5.96 20.17
N LYS A 309 14.04 -6.22 20.88
CA LYS A 309 13.65 -7.58 21.24
C LYS A 309 12.99 -8.26 20.05
N VAL A 310 13.72 -9.19 19.44
CA VAL A 310 13.23 -10.04 18.35
C VAL A 310 12.58 -11.29 18.91
N GLY A 311 11.40 -11.69 18.40
CA GLY A 311 10.72 -12.88 18.89
C GLY A 311 9.36 -13.11 18.23
N TYR A 312 8.58 -14.04 18.78
CA TYR A 312 7.23 -14.30 18.31
C TYR A 312 6.32 -13.10 18.58
N GLY A 313 5.56 -12.66 17.57
CA GLY A 313 4.84 -11.39 17.58
C GLY A 313 3.79 -11.22 18.68
N MET A 314 3.32 -12.31 19.30
CA MET A 314 2.39 -12.28 20.42
C MET A 314 3.07 -12.25 21.80
N ASP A 315 4.40 -12.42 21.87
CA ASP A 315 5.11 -12.43 23.15
C ASP A 315 5.27 -11.01 23.69
N GLU A 316 5.21 -10.88 25.01
CA GLU A 316 5.30 -9.57 25.68
C GLU A 316 6.66 -8.89 25.44
N GLY A 317 6.58 -7.63 25.02
CA GLY A 317 7.74 -6.78 24.79
C GLY A 317 8.50 -7.09 23.51
N VAL A 318 8.02 -7.97 22.63
CA VAL A 318 8.60 -8.18 21.30
C VAL A 318 8.34 -6.96 20.41
N GLU A 319 9.41 -6.44 19.82
CA GLU A 319 9.40 -5.25 18.96
C GLU A 319 9.55 -5.58 17.48
N MET A 320 10.16 -6.73 17.16
CA MET A 320 10.35 -7.19 15.78
C MET A 320 10.08 -8.69 15.67
N GLY A 321 9.24 -9.07 14.70
CA GLY A 321 8.93 -10.44 14.34
C GLY A 321 9.88 -11.04 13.28
N PRO A 322 9.54 -12.21 12.72
CA PRO A 322 10.26 -12.83 11.58
C PRO A 322 9.96 -12.09 10.27
N VAL A 323 10.68 -12.43 9.21
CA VAL A 323 10.28 -12.16 7.81
C VAL A 323 9.26 -13.21 7.35
N ILE A 324 8.55 -12.94 6.25
CA ILE A 324 7.36 -13.70 5.83
C ILE A 324 7.62 -15.18 5.52
N ASP A 325 8.78 -15.52 4.95
CA ASP A 325 9.13 -16.90 4.58
C ASP A 325 10.63 -17.15 4.46
N ALA A 326 11.00 -18.43 4.29
CA ALA A 326 12.37 -18.86 4.15
C ALA A 326 13.05 -18.27 2.90
N LYS A 327 12.31 -18.04 1.81
CA LYS A 327 12.86 -17.47 0.56
C LYS A 327 13.24 -16.00 0.75
N SER A 328 12.41 -15.24 1.45
CA SER A 328 12.70 -13.86 1.82
C SER A 328 13.95 -13.79 2.70
N LYS A 329 14.07 -14.69 3.70
CA LYS A 329 15.26 -14.77 4.54
C LYS A 329 16.53 -15.09 3.73
N GLU A 330 16.47 -16.06 2.81
CA GLU A 330 17.58 -16.41 1.92
C GLU A 330 17.97 -15.25 0.99
N PHE A 331 16.99 -14.58 0.38
CA PHE A 331 17.22 -13.44 -0.48
C PHE A 331 17.92 -12.28 0.26
N ILE A 332 17.41 -11.91 1.45
CA ILE A 332 17.99 -10.85 2.27
C ILE A 332 19.41 -11.19 2.68
N THR A 333 19.66 -12.44 3.10
CA THR A 333 21.01 -12.92 3.45
C THR A 333 21.95 -12.78 2.26
N GLY A 334 21.51 -13.15 1.05
CA GLY A 334 22.31 -13.01 -0.16
C GLY A 334 22.69 -11.57 -0.51
N LEU A 335 21.81 -10.60 -0.21
CA LEU A 335 22.13 -9.17 -0.39
C LEU A 335 23.20 -8.68 0.59
N ILE A 336 23.19 -9.17 1.83
CA ILE A 336 24.23 -8.87 2.81
C ILE A 336 25.58 -9.47 2.38
N ASP A 337 25.57 -10.73 1.93
CA ASP A 337 26.76 -11.42 1.44
C ASP A 337 27.36 -10.72 0.21
N ASP A 338 26.53 -10.21 -0.72
CA ASP A 338 26.99 -9.41 -1.87
C ASP A 338 27.70 -8.12 -1.42
N ALA A 339 27.14 -7.42 -0.42
CA ALA A 339 27.75 -6.21 0.10
C ALA A 339 29.11 -6.46 0.76
N GLU A 340 29.22 -7.51 1.59
CA GLU A 340 30.49 -7.93 2.20
C GLU A 340 31.54 -8.30 1.14
N ALA A 341 31.14 -9.06 0.10
CA ALA A 341 32.03 -9.45 -0.99
C ALA A 341 32.56 -8.23 -1.78
N LYS A 342 31.82 -7.10 -1.76
CA LYS A 342 32.19 -5.83 -2.38
C LYS A 342 32.91 -4.87 -1.41
N GLY A 343 33.28 -5.36 -0.23
CA GLY A 343 34.12 -4.63 0.74
C GLY A 343 33.35 -3.79 1.75
N ALA A 344 32.04 -3.95 1.87
CA ALA A 344 31.28 -3.30 2.93
C ALA A 344 31.57 -3.95 4.30
N GLU A 345 31.38 -3.19 5.37
CA GLU A 345 31.61 -3.62 6.75
C GLU A 345 30.24 -3.95 7.42
N VAL A 346 30.08 -5.20 7.88
CA VAL A 346 28.91 -5.58 8.69
C VAL A 346 29.15 -5.14 10.14
N VAL A 347 28.56 -4.00 10.50
CA VAL A 347 28.68 -3.38 11.84
C VAL A 347 27.84 -4.12 12.89
N LEU A 348 26.69 -4.65 12.48
CA LEU A 348 25.81 -5.52 13.27
C LEU A 348 25.29 -6.63 12.35
N ASP A 349 25.48 -7.89 12.74
CA ASP A 349 25.05 -9.06 11.94
C ASP A 349 23.85 -9.77 12.59
N GLY A 350 22.72 -9.72 11.93
CA GLY A 350 21.49 -10.39 12.37
C GLY A 350 21.29 -11.80 11.80
N ARG A 351 22.12 -12.26 10.87
CA ARG A 351 22.00 -13.59 10.21
C ARG A 351 22.08 -14.76 11.19
N PRO A 352 22.94 -14.76 12.24
CA PRO A 352 23.06 -15.87 13.18
C PRO A 352 21.92 -15.98 14.20
N LEU A 353 20.95 -15.08 14.19
CA LEU A 353 19.89 -15.07 15.21
C LEU A 353 19.05 -16.36 15.18
N VAL A 354 18.90 -16.97 16.34
CA VAL A 354 18.00 -18.10 16.58
C VAL A 354 17.14 -17.76 17.79
N ILE A 355 15.82 -17.92 17.68
CA ILE A 355 14.89 -17.69 18.79
C ILE A 355 14.58 -19.04 19.46
N PRO A 356 14.93 -19.24 20.75
CA PRO A 356 14.68 -20.49 21.46
C PRO A 356 13.17 -20.81 21.49
N GLY A 357 12.82 -22.05 21.11
CA GLY A 357 11.45 -22.51 20.99
C GLY A 357 10.75 -22.16 19.68
N HIS A 358 11.43 -21.39 18.81
CA HIS A 358 10.95 -20.98 17.48
C HIS A 358 12.02 -21.19 16.40
N GLU A 359 12.81 -22.26 16.50
CA GLU A 359 13.96 -22.53 15.64
C GLU A 359 13.60 -22.71 14.16
N LYS A 360 12.34 -23.07 13.87
CA LYS A 360 11.80 -23.19 12.50
C LYS A 360 11.30 -21.87 11.93
N GLY A 361 11.11 -20.84 12.79
CA GLY A 361 10.64 -19.53 12.35
C GLY A 361 11.67 -18.79 11.48
N HIS A 362 11.18 -17.90 10.67
CA HIS A 362 12.00 -17.18 9.67
C HIS A 362 12.63 -15.90 10.26
N PHE A 363 13.19 -16.00 11.47
CA PHE A 363 13.80 -14.86 12.15
C PHE A 363 15.12 -14.45 11.51
N LEU A 364 15.28 -13.14 11.37
CA LEU A 364 16.51 -12.45 10.99
C LEU A 364 16.67 -11.25 11.91
N GLY A 365 17.80 -11.08 12.55
CA GLY A 365 18.05 -9.94 13.44
C GLY A 365 18.30 -8.66 12.68
N PRO A 366 18.24 -7.49 13.36
CA PRO A 366 18.67 -6.23 12.78
C PRO A 366 20.09 -6.33 12.25
N THR A 367 20.31 -5.92 11.00
CA THR A 367 21.63 -5.93 10.35
C THR A 367 21.98 -4.53 9.89
N ILE A 368 23.21 -4.09 10.18
CA ILE A 368 23.73 -2.79 9.76
C ILE A 368 24.99 -3.04 8.95
N VAL A 369 25.02 -2.53 7.74
CA VAL A 369 26.14 -2.64 6.80
C VAL A 369 26.62 -1.24 6.47
N ASP A 370 27.87 -0.94 6.79
CA ASP A 370 28.51 0.38 6.53
C ASP A 370 29.44 0.31 5.32
N ASN A 371 29.78 1.46 4.77
CA ASN A 371 30.63 1.58 3.57
C ASN A 371 30.09 0.78 2.37
N VAL A 372 28.77 0.75 2.22
CA VAL A 372 28.13 0.00 1.12
C VAL A 372 28.45 0.68 -0.22
N SER A 373 28.97 -0.11 -1.17
CA SER A 373 29.23 0.34 -2.53
C SER A 373 27.91 0.62 -3.27
N LEU A 374 27.86 1.67 -4.07
CA LEU A 374 26.71 1.96 -4.95
C LEU A 374 26.49 0.88 -6.03
N GLU A 375 27.49 0.00 -6.26
CA GLU A 375 27.39 -1.15 -7.15
C GLU A 375 26.86 -2.43 -6.43
N SER A 376 26.64 -2.37 -5.14
CA SER A 376 26.09 -3.49 -4.38
C SER A 376 24.61 -3.68 -4.67
N LEU A 377 24.18 -4.95 -4.69
CA LEU A 377 22.76 -5.31 -4.76
C LEU A 377 22.02 -4.80 -3.53
N LEU A 378 22.67 -4.76 -2.37
CA LEU A 378 22.08 -4.20 -1.14
C LEU A 378 21.70 -2.71 -1.28
N TYR A 379 22.42 -1.95 -2.15
CA TYR A 379 22.08 -0.56 -2.44
C TYR A 379 21.01 -0.41 -3.53
N SER A 380 21.04 -1.25 -4.56
CA SER A 380 20.22 -1.07 -5.77
C SER A 380 18.87 -1.78 -5.73
N GLU A 381 18.74 -2.87 -4.98
CA GLU A 381 17.51 -3.67 -4.89
C GLU A 381 16.64 -3.26 -3.68
N GLU A 382 15.35 -3.56 -3.76
CA GLU A 382 14.44 -3.46 -2.61
C GLU A 382 14.72 -4.63 -1.65
N VAL A 383 15.31 -4.36 -0.49
CA VAL A 383 15.74 -5.40 0.47
C VAL A 383 14.55 -6.13 1.09
N PHE A 384 13.52 -5.39 1.48
CA PHE A 384 12.31 -5.86 2.15
C PHE A 384 12.60 -6.76 3.36
N GLY A 385 13.55 -6.34 4.19
CA GLY A 385 14.07 -7.06 5.33
C GLY A 385 14.73 -6.12 6.36
N PRO A 386 15.12 -6.65 7.55
CA PRO A 386 15.65 -5.83 8.65
C PRO A 386 17.13 -5.47 8.44
N VAL A 387 17.43 -4.80 7.34
CA VAL A 387 18.80 -4.40 6.96
C VAL A 387 18.86 -2.91 6.68
N LEU A 388 19.86 -2.26 7.25
CA LEU A 388 20.21 -0.87 6.99
C LEU A 388 21.57 -0.80 6.30
N ALA A 389 21.60 -0.25 5.10
CA ALA A 389 22.81 0.11 4.37
C ALA A 389 23.18 1.57 4.66
N ILE A 390 24.43 1.81 5.01
CA ILE A 390 24.98 3.17 5.17
C ILE A 390 25.97 3.41 4.03
N VAL A 391 25.72 4.45 3.26
CA VAL A 391 26.61 4.96 2.22
C VAL A 391 27.08 6.37 2.61
N HIS A 392 28.18 6.81 2.06
CA HIS A 392 28.81 8.07 2.42
C HIS A 392 28.81 9.05 1.27
N ALA A 393 28.74 10.35 1.60
CA ALA A 393 28.89 11.44 0.67
C ALA A 393 29.68 12.58 1.36
N ASP A 394 30.52 13.29 0.61
CA ASP A 394 31.25 14.43 1.16
C ASP A 394 30.37 15.67 1.32
N THR A 395 29.41 15.85 0.39
CA THR A 395 28.56 17.05 0.31
C THR A 395 27.08 16.69 0.11
N TYR A 396 26.22 17.69 0.34
CA TYR A 396 24.78 17.57 0.03
C TYR A 396 24.55 17.28 -1.46
N GLU A 397 25.31 17.90 -2.36
CA GLU A 397 25.19 17.74 -3.81
C GLU A 397 25.48 16.30 -4.25
N GLU A 398 26.44 15.66 -3.63
CA GLU A 398 26.75 14.26 -3.85
C GLU A 398 25.63 13.36 -3.29
N ALA A 399 25.19 13.62 -2.07
CA ALA A 399 24.13 12.86 -1.42
C ALA A 399 22.83 12.90 -2.21
N ILE A 400 22.38 14.08 -2.66
CA ILE A 400 21.14 14.20 -3.45
C ILE A 400 21.25 13.52 -4.81
N LYS A 401 22.45 13.54 -5.43
CA LYS A 401 22.72 12.82 -6.67
C LYS A 401 22.61 11.31 -6.44
N GLN A 402 23.15 10.77 -5.34
CA GLN A 402 23.03 9.35 -5.00
C GLN A 402 21.56 8.98 -4.80
N VAL A 403 20.79 9.72 -4.00
CA VAL A 403 19.37 9.48 -3.77
C VAL A 403 18.57 9.51 -5.08
N ASN A 404 18.79 10.52 -5.93
CA ASN A 404 18.07 10.66 -7.19
C ASN A 404 18.50 9.66 -8.27
N SER A 405 19.65 8.98 -8.12
CA SER A 405 20.06 7.91 -9.04
C SER A 405 19.27 6.62 -8.87
N SER A 406 18.56 6.45 -7.74
CA SER A 406 17.68 5.30 -7.53
C SER A 406 16.57 5.24 -8.58
N PRO A 407 16.27 4.07 -9.14
CA PRO A 407 15.12 3.88 -10.01
C PRO A 407 13.79 4.06 -9.29
N PHE A 408 13.80 3.97 -7.96
CA PHE A 408 12.63 4.15 -7.11
C PHE A 408 12.46 5.61 -6.66
N GLY A 409 11.24 6.01 -6.42
CA GLY A 409 10.91 7.36 -5.93
C GLY A 409 9.68 7.35 -5.02
N ASN A 410 9.52 6.34 -4.16
CA ASN A 410 8.38 6.24 -3.27
C ASN A 410 8.46 7.28 -2.16
N GLY A 411 9.51 7.22 -1.34
CA GLY A 411 9.76 8.16 -0.27
C GLY A 411 11.24 8.50 -0.13
N ALA A 412 11.52 9.69 0.41
CA ALA A 412 12.86 10.11 0.81
C ALA A 412 12.79 11.03 2.02
N ALA A 413 13.85 11.04 2.82
CA ALA A 413 13.92 11.88 4.00
C ALA A 413 15.27 12.61 4.11
N ILE A 414 15.29 13.68 4.88
CA ILE A 414 16.53 14.34 5.30
C ILE A 414 16.47 14.63 6.80
N PHE A 415 17.60 14.43 7.48
CA PHE A 415 17.83 14.89 8.85
C PHE A 415 18.78 16.06 8.81
N THR A 416 18.31 17.24 9.25
CA THR A 416 19.07 18.50 9.31
C THR A 416 18.40 19.49 10.26
N ASN A 417 19.17 20.38 10.84
CA ASN A 417 18.68 21.53 11.59
C ASN A 417 18.73 22.84 10.75
N ASP A 418 19.23 22.78 9.51
CA ASP A 418 19.30 23.92 8.59
C ASP A 418 18.03 24.00 7.73
N GLY A 419 17.23 25.04 7.95
CA GLY A 419 16.00 25.26 7.17
C GLY A 419 16.23 25.55 5.69
N GLY A 420 17.40 26.08 5.31
CA GLY A 420 17.77 26.29 3.91
C GLY A 420 18.05 24.97 3.19
N VAL A 421 18.79 24.08 3.83
CA VAL A 421 19.06 22.72 3.32
C VAL A 421 17.75 21.92 3.24
N ALA A 422 16.91 21.98 4.26
CA ALA A 422 15.61 21.30 4.26
C ALA A 422 14.73 21.78 3.10
N ARG A 423 14.63 23.10 2.88
CA ARG A 423 13.87 23.68 1.76
C ARG A 423 14.43 23.31 0.40
N ARG A 424 15.73 23.24 0.29
CA ARG A 424 16.42 22.81 -0.92
C ARG A 424 16.11 21.34 -1.24
N PHE A 425 16.16 20.47 -0.22
CA PHE A 425 15.85 19.06 -0.36
C PHE A 425 14.42 18.82 -0.87
N GLU A 426 13.41 19.56 -0.39
CA GLU A 426 12.04 19.48 -0.89
C GLU A 426 11.95 19.69 -2.40
N LEU A 427 12.82 20.53 -2.97
CA LEU A 427 12.80 20.87 -4.40
C LEU A 427 13.68 19.97 -5.25
N ASP A 428 14.77 19.45 -4.69
CA ASP A 428 15.79 18.72 -5.43
C ASP A 428 15.51 17.19 -5.47
N VAL A 429 14.78 16.64 -4.48
CA VAL A 429 14.58 15.20 -4.38
C VAL A 429 13.49 14.69 -5.33
N GLU A 430 13.79 13.60 -6.02
CA GLU A 430 12.89 12.93 -6.97
C GLU A 430 12.09 11.80 -6.32
N ALA A 431 11.24 12.15 -5.35
CA ALA A 431 10.37 11.20 -4.65
C ALA A 431 8.96 11.79 -4.45
N GLY A 432 7.96 10.92 -4.40
CA GLY A 432 6.56 11.32 -4.25
C GLY A 432 6.19 11.74 -2.83
N MET A 433 6.88 11.22 -1.81
CA MET A 433 6.67 11.54 -0.40
C MET A 433 7.98 11.95 0.25
N VAL A 434 8.00 13.14 0.86
CA VAL A 434 9.24 13.76 1.37
C VAL A 434 9.11 14.04 2.85
N GLY A 435 10.12 13.63 3.63
CA GLY A 435 10.20 13.85 5.07
C GLY A 435 11.36 14.75 5.47
N ILE A 436 11.08 15.78 6.28
CA ILE A 436 12.09 16.59 6.94
C ILE A 436 12.10 16.18 8.41
N ASN A 437 13.18 15.54 8.86
CA ASN A 437 13.30 14.91 10.18
C ASN A 437 12.20 13.86 10.49
N VAL A 438 11.58 13.31 9.42
CA VAL A 438 10.57 12.25 9.47
C VAL A 438 10.98 11.15 8.49
N PRO A 439 11.51 10.01 8.93
CA PRO A 439 12.07 8.99 8.04
C PRO A 439 10.99 8.23 7.23
N ILE A 440 9.76 8.17 7.74
CA ILE A 440 8.63 7.51 7.08
C ILE A 440 7.53 8.54 6.83
N PRO A 441 7.60 9.33 5.73
CA PRO A 441 6.67 10.41 5.44
C PRO A 441 5.34 9.92 4.85
N THR A 442 4.73 8.89 5.45
CA THR A 442 3.45 8.35 4.99
C THR A 442 2.32 9.36 5.25
N PRO A 443 1.60 9.82 4.21
CA PRO A 443 0.53 10.80 4.37
C PRO A 443 -0.68 10.19 5.10
N VAL A 444 -1.43 11.06 5.80
CA VAL A 444 -2.75 10.73 6.35
C VAL A 444 -3.78 10.55 5.23
N ALA A 445 -4.89 9.86 5.50
CA ALA A 445 -5.81 9.38 4.46
C ALA A 445 -6.50 10.44 3.59
N TYR A 446 -6.50 11.71 4.00
CA TYR A 446 -7.02 12.82 3.18
C TYR A 446 -6.00 13.49 2.27
N TYR A 447 -4.72 13.04 2.31
CA TYR A 447 -3.73 13.20 1.26
C TYR A 447 -3.58 11.87 0.52
N SER A 448 -3.09 11.90 -0.71
CA SER A 448 -2.89 10.67 -1.49
C SER A 448 -1.48 10.13 -1.30
N PHE A 449 -1.39 8.80 -1.18
CA PHE A 449 -0.13 8.07 -1.09
C PHE A 449 0.31 7.65 -2.49
N GLY A 450 1.56 7.89 -2.85
CA GLY A 450 2.12 7.41 -4.11
C GLY A 450 3.52 7.94 -4.36
N GLY A 451 4.28 7.20 -5.16
CA GLY A 451 5.65 7.47 -5.52
C GLY A 451 5.81 8.12 -6.90
N TRP A 452 7.05 8.30 -7.28
CA TRP A 452 7.50 8.63 -8.62
C TRP A 452 8.29 7.46 -9.21
N LYS A 453 8.75 7.58 -10.45
CA LYS A 453 9.60 6.60 -11.13
C LYS A 453 8.98 5.19 -11.11
N GLU A 454 9.78 4.16 -10.83
CA GLU A 454 9.33 2.76 -10.78
C GLU A 454 8.43 2.42 -9.58
N SER A 455 8.28 3.34 -8.60
CA SER A 455 7.40 3.14 -7.45
C SER A 455 5.93 3.43 -7.74
N LEU A 456 5.60 4.09 -8.84
CA LEU A 456 4.23 4.30 -9.31
C LEU A 456 4.19 4.29 -10.83
N LEU A 457 3.46 3.34 -11.40
CA LEU A 457 3.22 3.26 -12.84
C LEU A 457 1.87 3.90 -13.18
N GLY A 458 1.89 4.88 -14.07
CA GLY A 458 0.77 5.81 -14.31
C GLY A 458 0.83 7.01 -13.36
N ASP A 459 -0.26 7.80 -13.28
CA ASP A 459 -0.28 9.08 -12.56
C ASP A 459 -1.23 9.10 -11.36
N THR A 460 -1.88 7.99 -11.02
CA THR A 460 -2.94 7.99 -10.01
C THR A 460 -2.44 7.42 -8.69
N HIS A 461 -2.30 8.29 -7.70
CA HIS A 461 -1.99 7.91 -6.32
C HIS A 461 -3.14 7.18 -5.65
N ILE A 462 -2.85 6.36 -4.62
CA ILE A 462 -3.85 5.60 -3.89
C ILE A 462 -4.46 6.44 -2.76
N HIS A 463 -5.70 6.16 -2.39
CA HIS A 463 -6.58 6.82 -1.42
C HIS A 463 -6.70 8.36 -1.55
N GLY A 464 -7.30 9.01 -0.57
CA GLY A 464 -7.50 10.47 -0.57
C GLY A 464 -8.27 11.00 -1.80
N PRO A 465 -8.04 12.25 -2.20
CA PRO A 465 -8.69 12.86 -3.36
C PRO A 465 -8.44 12.13 -4.68
N GLU A 466 -7.22 11.60 -4.88
CA GLU A 466 -6.89 10.82 -6.08
C GLU A 466 -7.64 9.49 -6.10
N GLY A 467 -7.84 8.84 -4.96
CA GLY A 467 -8.71 7.66 -4.87
C GLY A 467 -10.14 7.95 -5.32
N VAL A 468 -10.70 9.11 -4.94
CA VAL A 468 -12.04 9.52 -5.43
C VAL A 468 -12.05 9.71 -6.95
N ARG A 469 -11.01 10.32 -7.51
CA ARG A 469 -10.86 10.48 -8.96
C ARG A 469 -10.72 9.13 -9.65
N PHE A 470 -9.93 8.24 -9.08
CA PHE A 470 -9.69 6.91 -9.63
C PHE A 470 -10.96 6.07 -9.71
N TYR A 471 -11.77 6.05 -8.66
CA TYR A 471 -12.98 5.22 -8.58
C TYR A 471 -14.22 5.87 -9.20
N THR A 472 -14.11 7.08 -9.77
CA THR A 472 -15.24 7.77 -10.39
C THR A 472 -14.90 8.32 -11.79
N ARG A 473 -15.96 8.54 -12.59
CA ARG A 473 -15.89 9.24 -13.88
C ARG A 473 -16.61 10.58 -13.74
N ALA A 474 -15.97 11.64 -14.17
CA ALA A 474 -16.61 12.96 -14.26
C ALA A 474 -17.51 13.01 -15.52
N LYS A 475 -18.66 13.63 -15.37
CA LYS A 475 -19.59 13.94 -16.46
C LYS A 475 -19.91 15.42 -16.40
N ALA A 476 -19.68 16.15 -17.49
CA ALA A 476 -20.15 17.52 -17.66
C ALA A 476 -21.55 17.50 -18.28
N VAL A 477 -22.46 18.24 -17.68
CA VAL A 477 -23.85 18.36 -18.15
C VAL A 477 -24.10 19.82 -18.49
N THR A 478 -24.32 20.10 -19.77
CA THR A 478 -24.70 21.43 -20.25
C THR A 478 -26.20 21.46 -20.44
N THR A 479 -26.85 22.43 -19.84
CA THR A 479 -28.32 22.59 -19.83
C THR A 479 -28.71 23.88 -20.43
N ARG A 480 -29.66 23.87 -21.36
CA ARG A 480 -30.37 25.05 -21.88
C ARG A 480 -31.87 24.88 -21.66
N TRP A 481 -32.49 25.87 -21.03
CA TRP A 481 -33.93 25.87 -20.88
C TRP A 481 -34.54 26.81 -21.93
N PRO A 482 -35.44 26.32 -22.79
CA PRO A 482 -36.14 27.17 -23.76
C PRO A 482 -36.86 28.30 -23.05
N SER A 483 -36.71 29.53 -23.55
CA SER A 483 -37.52 30.69 -23.17
C SER A 483 -38.40 31.11 -24.32
N GLU A 484 -39.37 32.00 -24.11
CA GLU A 484 -40.25 32.51 -25.17
C GLU A 484 -39.50 33.17 -26.34
N LYS A 485 -38.23 33.54 -26.13
CA LYS A 485 -37.31 33.94 -27.20
C LYS A 485 -36.60 32.72 -27.74
N THR A 486 -37.19 32.09 -28.73
CA THR A 486 -36.59 30.93 -29.40
C THR A 486 -35.35 31.38 -30.17
N TYR A 487 -34.18 30.96 -29.73
CA TYR A 487 -32.94 31.16 -30.48
C TYR A 487 -32.93 30.22 -31.67
N ALA A 488 -32.66 30.73 -32.86
CA ALA A 488 -32.47 29.90 -34.05
C ALA A 488 -31.28 28.97 -33.84
N ALA A 489 -31.44 27.70 -34.16
CA ALA A 489 -30.36 26.74 -34.18
C ALA A 489 -29.38 27.12 -35.28
N THR A 490 -28.12 27.30 -34.95
CA THR A 490 -27.05 27.55 -35.94
C THR A 490 -26.19 26.34 -36.07
N MET A 491 -25.72 26.05 -37.28
CA MET A 491 -24.79 24.94 -37.57
C MET A 491 -23.33 25.28 -37.31
N SER A 492 -23.04 26.50 -36.88
CA SER A 492 -21.69 26.99 -36.55
C SER A 492 -21.56 27.35 -35.07
N PHE A 493 -20.39 27.17 -34.50
CA PHE A 493 -20.05 27.69 -33.19
C PHE A 493 -19.95 29.24 -33.29
N GLN A 494 -20.98 29.92 -32.85
CA GLN A 494 -20.94 31.40 -32.74
C GLN A 494 -20.30 31.75 -31.38
N ARG A 495 -19.30 32.63 -31.42
CA ARG A 495 -18.94 33.40 -30.23
C ARG A 495 -19.96 34.55 -30.11
N GLU A 496 -20.53 34.72 -28.93
CA GLU A 496 -21.26 35.96 -28.63
C GLU A 496 -20.25 37.11 -28.64
N GLU A 497 -20.47 38.16 -29.41
CA GLU A 497 -19.70 39.40 -29.43
C GLU A 497 -19.96 40.20 -28.16
#